data_0a51e399a32cb9be79e1a5e9a329024a
#
_entry.id   0a51e399a32cb9be79e1a5e9a329024a
#
_cell.length_a   1.000
_cell.length_b   1.000
_cell.length_c   1.000
_cell.angle_alpha   90.00
_cell.angle_beta   90.00
_cell.angle_gamma   90.00
#
_symmetry.space_group_name_H-M   'P 1'
#
loop_
_entity.id
_entity.type
_entity.pdbx_description
1 polymer ?
#
loop_
_entity_poly.entity_id
_entity_poly.type
_entity_poly.pdbx_seq_one_letter_code
_entity_poly.pdbx_strand_id
1 'polypeptide(L)'
;MVERHVQARGIRDPMVLHAMRAVPREAFLPDHLAEFAYSDTPLPIEEGQTISQPFIVAMMAEALSLERDDRVLEIGTGSGYAAAVLAEIAAEVYSVERHRELADGAVHRLRALGYDNAEVLCGDGTLGWPEHAPFDAILVSAGGPEVPRLLLEQLAVGGRLVIPVGPDLRDQRLLRLTKGSDGKVEVEDLGGVRFVPLIGAGGFPEEVAAPTPKRVARPEQPVAHLIAESCEPIADIDQVDLGSLLEQLGDARVVLLGEASHG
;
A
#
# COMPACT_ATOMS: atom_id res chain seq x y z
N MET A 1 9.51 -7.90 -12.77
CA MET A 1 8.53 -7.96 -11.67
C MET A 1 7.30 -8.75 -12.08
N VAL A 2 6.54 -8.35 -13.11
CA VAL A 2 5.21 -8.92 -13.42
C VAL A 2 5.24 -10.43 -13.65
N GLU A 3 6.15 -10.96 -14.45
CA GLU A 3 6.23 -12.40 -14.74
C GLU A 3 6.58 -13.23 -13.49
N ARG A 4 7.55 -12.76 -12.70
CA ARG A 4 8.11 -13.53 -11.58
C ARG A 4 7.30 -13.42 -10.30
N HIS A 5 6.70 -12.24 -10.03
CA HIS A 5 6.09 -11.95 -8.73
C HIS A 5 4.58 -11.80 -8.78
N VAL A 6 4.01 -11.55 -9.96
CA VAL A 6 2.57 -11.35 -10.15
C VAL A 6 1.96 -12.56 -10.88
N GLN A 7 2.34 -12.79 -12.13
CA GLN A 7 1.79 -13.86 -12.95
C GLN A 7 2.13 -15.26 -12.41
N ALA A 8 3.37 -15.48 -11.94
CA ALA A 8 3.79 -16.75 -11.36
C ALA A 8 3.03 -17.12 -10.08
N ARG A 9 2.46 -16.12 -9.37
CA ARG A 9 1.66 -16.30 -8.16
C ARG A 9 0.15 -16.42 -8.40
N GLY A 10 -0.27 -16.47 -9.67
CA GLY A 10 -1.64 -16.82 -10.01
C GLY A 10 -2.49 -15.71 -10.62
N ILE A 11 -2.02 -14.46 -10.70
CA ILE A 11 -2.75 -13.40 -11.40
C ILE A 11 -2.83 -13.75 -12.89
N ARG A 12 -4.02 -13.68 -13.46
CA ARG A 12 -4.33 -14.12 -14.83
C ARG A 12 -5.00 -13.05 -15.67
N ASP A 13 -5.64 -12.07 -15.06
CA ASP A 13 -6.34 -11.01 -15.80
C ASP A 13 -5.37 -10.28 -16.73
N PRO A 14 -5.62 -10.31 -18.07
CA PRO A 14 -4.71 -9.70 -19.03
C PRO A 14 -4.67 -8.18 -18.94
N MET A 15 -5.76 -7.52 -18.50
CA MET A 15 -5.79 -6.06 -18.31
C MET A 15 -4.95 -5.66 -17.10
N VAL A 16 -5.07 -6.39 -16.00
CA VAL A 16 -4.23 -6.17 -14.81
C VAL A 16 -2.75 -6.40 -15.14
N LEU A 17 -2.42 -7.51 -15.80
CA LEU A 17 -1.04 -7.81 -16.19
C LEU A 17 -0.48 -6.76 -17.16
N HIS A 18 -1.30 -6.19 -18.05
CA HIS A 18 -0.92 -5.10 -18.94
C HIS A 18 -0.66 -3.83 -18.15
N ALA A 19 -1.59 -3.40 -17.30
CA ALA A 19 -1.48 -2.21 -16.47
C ALA A 19 -0.22 -2.26 -15.58
N MET A 20 0.03 -3.40 -14.93
CA MET A 20 1.24 -3.59 -14.10
C MET A 20 2.57 -3.53 -14.88
N ARG A 21 2.55 -3.71 -16.22
CA ARG A 21 3.73 -3.51 -17.08
C ARG A 21 3.83 -2.09 -17.60
N ALA A 22 2.70 -1.43 -17.85
CA ALA A 22 2.64 -0.08 -18.42
C ALA A 22 3.03 0.98 -17.38
N VAL A 23 2.58 0.83 -16.13
CA VAL A 23 2.82 1.82 -15.07
C VAL A 23 4.26 1.75 -14.55
N PRO A 24 5.09 2.80 -14.71
CA PRO A 24 6.46 2.85 -14.20
C PRO A 24 6.45 3.05 -12.68
N ARG A 25 6.52 1.94 -11.92
CA ARG A 25 6.39 1.98 -10.45
C ARG A 25 7.44 2.86 -9.77
N GLU A 26 8.65 2.97 -10.34
CA GLU A 26 9.73 3.84 -9.83
C GLU A 26 9.34 5.31 -9.80
N ALA A 27 8.44 5.76 -10.69
CA ALA A 27 7.96 7.14 -10.70
C ALA A 27 7.09 7.50 -9.47
N PHE A 28 6.65 6.50 -8.71
CA PHE A 28 5.82 6.63 -7.52
C PHE A 28 6.59 6.45 -6.22
N LEU A 29 7.91 6.43 -6.28
CA LEU A 29 8.81 6.25 -5.14
C LEU A 29 9.78 7.43 -5.00
N PRO A 30 10.28 7.68 -3.78
CA PRO A 30 11.42 8.56 -3.60
C PRO A 30 12.64 8.05 -4.38
N ASP A 31 13.46 8.95 -4.94
CA ASP A 31 14.60 8.63 -5.81
C ASP A 31 15.54 7.58 -5.22
N HIS A 32 15.81 7.64 -3.90
CA HIS A 32 16.69 6.70 -3.21
C HIS A 32 16.13 5.28 -3.07
N LEU A 33 14.86 5.05 -3.41
CA LEU A 33 14.20 3.75 -3.41
C LEU A 33 13.90 3.24 -4.83
N ALA A 34 14.22 4.00 -5.87
CA ALA A 34 13.90 3.64 -7.26
C ALA A 34 14.51 2.28 -7.67
N GLU A 35 15.71 1.93 -7.19
CA GLU A 35 16.35 0.64 -7.45
C GLU A 35 15.56 -0.56 -6.91
N PHE A 36 14.76 -0.36 -5.86
CA PHE A 36 13.91 -1.39 -5.23
C PHE A 36 12.49 -1.41 -5.80
N ALA A 37 12.14 -0.52 -6.73
CA ALA A 37 10.77 -0.35 -7.23
C ALA A 37 10.10 -1.65 -7.69
N TYR A 38 10.88 -2.55 -8.26
CA TYR A 38 10.38 -3.80 -8.83
C TYR A 38 10.60 -5.03 -7.93
N SER A 39 11.02 -4.83 -6.68
CA SER A 39 11.00 -5.85 -5.63
C SER A 39 9.56 -6.11 -5.18
N ASP A 40 9.22 -7.38 -4.92
CA ASP A 40 7.86 -7.76 -4.47
C ASP A 40 7.68 -7.55 -2.97
N THR A 41 7.84 -6.29 -2.55
CA THR A 41 7.73 -5.84 -1.16
C THR A 41 7.08 -4.47 -1.09
N PRO A 42 6.37 -4.15 0.02
CA PRO A 42 5.97 -2.77 0.27
C PRO A 42 7.21 -1.90 0.55
N LEU A 43 7.18 -0.65 0.10
CA LEU A 43 8.25 0.31 0.32
C LEU A 43 7.72 1.56 1.01
N PRO A 44 8.52 2.23 1.86
CA PRO A 44 8.08 3.44 2.53
C PRO A 44 7.93 4.61 1.54
N ILE A 45 6.91 5.44 1.77
CA ILE A 45 6.70 6.72 1.13
C ILE A 45 6.56 7.82 2.20
N GLU A 46 6.23 9.03 1.78
CA GLU A 46 6.02 10.16 2.67
C GLU A 46 4.90 9.87 3.71
N GLU A 47 4.77 10.68 4.73
CA GLU A 47 3.77 10.60 5.80
C GLU A 47 3.77 9.26 6.57
N GLY A 48 4.89 8.52 6.57
CA GLY A 48 5.01 7.22 7.21
C GLY A 48 4.12 6.14 6.57
N GLN A 49 3.64 6.38 5.35
CA GLN A 49 2.84 5.44 4.58
C GLN A 49 3.72 4.52 3.74
N THR A 50 3.10 3.60 3.01
CA THR A 50 3.80 2.66 2.14
C THR A 50 3.11 2.55 0.79
N ILE A 51 3.90 2.42 -0.28
CA ILE A 51 3.41 1.86 -1.54
C ILE A 51 3.28 0.35 -1.36
N SER A 52 2.10 -0.21 -1.65
CA SER A 52 1.80 -1.62 -1.44
C SER A 52 2.68 -2.54 -2.30
N GLN A 53 2.92 -3.77 -1.82
CA GLN A 53 3.61 -4.81 -2.57
C GLN A 53 2.97 -5.00 -3.96
N PRO A 54 3.75 -5.11 -5.05
CA PRO A 54 3.22 -5.28 -6.40
C PRO A 54 2.19 -6.41 -6.55
N PHE A 55 2.46 -7.56 -5.96
CA PHE A 55 1.51 -8.68 -5.99
C PHE A 55 0.16 -8.32 -5.34
N ILE A 56 0.17 -7.59 -4.23
CA ILE A 56 -1.06 -7.19 -3.52
C ILE A 56 -1.87 -6.21 -4.38
N VAL A 57 -1.22 -5.22 -5.02
CA VAL A 57 -1.92 -4.30 -5.94
C VAL A 57 -2.58 -5.06 -7.08
N ALA A 58 -1.86 -5.99 -7.71
CA ALA A 58 -2.40 -6.81 -8.79
C ALA A 58 -3.54 -7.72 -8.34
N MET A 59 -3.42 -8.36 -7.17
CA MET A 59 -4.46 -9.23 -6.60
C MET A 59 -5.74 -8.43 -6.29
N MET A 60 -5.61 -7.25 -5.71
CA MET A 60 -6.76 -6.39 -5.42
C MET A 60 -7.43 -5.88 -6.72
N ALA A 61 -6.65 -5.46 -7.72
CA ALA A 61 -7.17 -5.05 -9.02
C ALA A 61 -7.88 -6.20 -9.75
N GLU A 62 -7.31 -7.42 -9.76
CA GLU A 62 -7.95 -8.61 -10.34
C GLU A 62 -9.24 -8.97 -9.61
N ALA A 63 -9.28 -8.85 -8.28
CA ALA A 63 -10.47 -9.13 -7.48
C ALA A 63 -11.64 -8.17 -7.77
N LEU A 64 -11.36 -6.97 -8.27
CA LEU A 64 -12.37 -6.03 -8.72
C LEU A 64 -13.01 -6.45 -10.05
N SER A 65 -12.35 -7.30 -10.87
CA SER A 65 -12.84 -7.74 -12.18
C SER A 65 -13.29 -6.55 -13.04
N LEU A 66 -12.38 -5.58 -13.22
CA LEU A 66 -12.68 -4.30 -13.86
C LEU A 66 -12.97 -4.45 -15.35
N GLU A 67 -13.88 -3.61 -15.84
CA GLU A 67 -14.17 -3.42 -17.26
C GLU A 67 -13.72 -2.02 -17.71
N ARG A 68 -13.61 -1.82 -19.05
CA ARG A 68 -13.05 -0.58 -19.63
C ARG A 68 -13.91 0.66 -19.42
N ASP A 69 -15.19 0.49 -19.18
CA ASP A 69 -16.19 1.54 -18.95
C ASP A 69 -16.51 1.73 -17.44
N ASP A 70 -15.85 0.97 -16.56
CA ASP A 70 -16.03 1.09 -15.12
C ASP A 70 -15.61 2.47 -14.59
N ARG A 71 -16.38 2.94 -13.64
CA ARG A 71 -16.04 4.07 -12.74
C ARG A 71 -15.56 3.52 -11.41
N VAL A 72 -14.33 3.83 -11.05
CA VAL A 72 -13.66 3.26 -9.87
C VAL A 72 -13.43 4.33 -8.80
N LEU A 73 -13.72 3.97 -7.53
CA LEU A 73 -13.29 4.74 -6.38
C LEU A 73 -12.11 4.02 -5.70
N GLU A 74 -11.03 4.73 -5.47
CA GLU A 74 -9.91 4.29 -4.64
C GLU A 74 -9.88 5.06 -3.32
N ILE A 75 -9.65 4.36 -2.22
CA ILE A 75 -9.43 4.95 -0.89
C ILE A 75 -8.01 4.64 -0.43
N GLY A 76 -7.23 5.70 -0.19
CA GLY A 76 -5.81 5.61 0.15
C GLY A 76 -4.93 5.69 -1.09
N THR A 77 -4.93 6.85 -1.75
CA THR A 77 -4.12 7.13 -2.95
C THR A 77 -2.63 6.89 -2.73
N GLY A 78 -2.12 7.27 -1.55
CA GLY A 78 -0.69 7.20 -1.24
C GLY A 78 0.15 7.95 -2.27
N SER A 79 1.09 7.25 -2.89
CA SER A 79 1.90 7.83 -3.98
C SER A 79 1.17 7.99 -5.31
N GLY A 80 -0.01 7.36 -5.50
CA GLY A 80 -0.79 7.34 -6.74
C GLY A 80 -0.56 6.10 -7.63
N TYR A 81 0.25 5.13 -7.18
CA TYR A 81 0.59 3.97 -8.00
C TYR A 81 -0.60 3.08 -8.33
N ALA A 82 -1.44 2.75 -7.32
CA ALA A 82 -2.61 1.92 -7.57
C ALA A 82 -3.65 2.68 -8.39
N ALA A 83 -3.84 3.99 -8.15
CA ALA A 83 -4.66 4.85 -9.02
C ALA A 83 -4.23 4.78 -10.50
N ALA A 84 -2.92 4.85 -10.78
CA ALA A 84 -2.40 4.71 -12.14
C ALA A 84 -2.68 3.32 -12.75
N VAL A 85 -2.50 2.24 -11.97
CA VAL A 85 -2.83 0.86 -12.42
C VAL A 85 -4.32 0.74 -12.73
N LEU A 86 -5.20 1.30 -11.92
CA LEU A 86 -6.64 1.32 -12.17
C LEU A 86 -6.98 2.16 -13.40
N ALA A 87 -6.33 3.31 -13.60
CA ALA A 87 -6.55 4.22 -14.73
C ALA A 87 -6.12 3.63 -16.08
N GLU A 88 -5.20 2.66 -16.12
CA GLU A 88 -4.87 1.88 -17.32
C GLU A 88 -6.01 0.93 -17.75
N ILE A 89 -6.95 0.63 -16.84
CA ILE A 89 -8.01 -0.37 -17.07
C ILE A 89 -9.37 0.31 -17.23
N ALA A 90 -9.72 1.18 -16.26
CA ALA A 90 -11.04 1.77 -16.11
C ALA A 90 -11.21 3.09 -16.89
N ALA A 91 -12.47 3.49 -17.12
CA ALA A 91 -12.78 4.77 -17.76
C ALA A 91 -12.42 5.98 -16.89
N GLU A 92 -12.78 5.91 -15.60
CA GLU A 92 -12.60 6.99 -14.64
C GLU A 92 -12.15 6.44 -13.29
N VAL A 93 -11.17 7.08 -12.68
CA VAL A 93 -10.69 6.75 -11.34
C VAL A 93 -10.80 7.98 -10.45
N TYR A 94 -11.51 7.83 -9.35
CA TYR A 94 -11.64 8.81 -8.30
C TYR A 94 -10.90 8.29 -7.07
N SER A 95 -9.93 9.03 -6.57
CA SER A 95 -9.08 8.56 -5.47
C SER A 95 -9.10 9.54 -4.31
N VAL A 96 -9.25 9.03 -3.08
CA VAL A 96 -9.32 9.85 -1.87
C VAL A 96 -8.12 9.56 -0.97
N GLU A 97 -7.40 10.63 -0.61
CA GLU A 97 -6.22 10.57 0.25
C GLU A 97 -6.39 11.53 1.44
N ARG A 98 -6.12 11.05 2.65
CA ARG A 98 -6.24 11.87 3.86
C ARG A 98 -5.08 12.84 4.07
N HIS A 99 -3.88 12.48 3.64
CA HIS A 99 -2.68 13.29 3.77
C HIS A 99 -2.53 14.25 2.58
N ARG A 100 -2.58 15.55 2.85
CA ARG A 100 -2.52 16.56 1.78
C ARG A 100 -1.24 16.48 0.95
N GLU A 101 -0.10 16.26 1.59
CA GLU A 101 1.19 16.17 0.87
C GLU A 101 1.20 14.97 -0.11
N LEU A 102 0.64 13.83 0.29
CA LEU A 102 0.49 12.67 -0.58
C LEU A 102 -0.50 12.93 -1.71
N ALA A 103 -1.66 13.52 -1.40
CA ALA A 103 -2.68 13.86 -2.41
C ALA A 103 -2.12 14.80 -3.48
N ASP A 104 -1.48 15.90 -3.07
CA ASP A 104 -0.87 16.88 -3.98
C ASP A 104 0.25 16.25 -4.82
N GLY A 105 1.09 15.40 -4.19
CA GLY A 105 2.14 14.63 -4.87
C GLY A 105 1.59 13.63 -5.89
N ALA A 106 0.51 12.91 -5.54
CA ALA A 106 -0.15 11.97 -6.44
C ALA A 106 -0.76 12.67 -7.67
N VAL A 107 -1.47 13.80 -7.46
CA VAL A 107 -1.99 14.64 -8.58
C VAL A 107 -0.87 15.02 -9.55
N HIS A 108 0.27 15.45 -9.01
CA HIS A 108 1.41 15.86 -9.84
C HIS A 108 1.97 14.67 -10.64
N ARG A 109 2.19 13.52 -10.00
CA ARG A 109 2.72 12.31 -10.65
C ARG A 109 1.78 11.77 -11.73
N LEU A 110 0.48 11.64 -11.40
CA LEU A 110 -0.53 11.15 -12.33
C LEU A 110 -0.61 12.02 -13.59
N ARG A 111 -0.67 13.34 -13.44
CA ARG A 111 -0.67 14.28 -14.57
C ARG A 111 0.61 14.24 -15.40
N ALA A 112 1.77 14.17 -14.73
CA ALA A 112 3.07 14.09 -15.41
C ALA A 112 3.21 12.81 -16.26
N LEU A 113 2.52 11.73 -15.88
CA LEU A 113 2.49 10.45 -16.57
C LEU A 113 1.33 10.33 -17.57
N GLY A 114 0.46 11.35 -17.69
CA GLY A 114 -0.65 11.39 -18.66
C GLY A 114 -1.92 10.67 -18.23
N TYR A 115 -2.11 10.42 -16.94
CA TYR A 115 -3.35 9.83 -16.39
C TYR A 115 -4.42 10.93 -16.15
N ASP A 116 -5.00 11.43 -17.25
CA ASP A 116 -6.02 12.49 -17.19
C ASP A 116 -7.39 11.98 -16.73
N ASN A 117 -7.57 10.65 -16.68
CA ASN A 117 -8.77 9.97 -16.19
C ASN A 117 -8.72 9.62 -14.70
N ALA A 118 -7.73 10.12 -13.97
CA ALA A 118 -7.60 9.92 -12.53
C ALA A 118 -7.69 11.26 -11.78
N GLU A 119 -8.70 11.39 -10.92
CA GLU A 119 -8.89 12.56 -10.06
C GLU A 119 -8.57 12.21 -8.59
N VAL A 120 -7.93 13.12 -7.86
CA VAL A 120 -7.57 12.93 -6.46
C VAL A 120 -8.19 14.01 -5.58
N LEU A 121 -8.88 13.58 -4.52
CA LEU A 121 -9.45 14.40 -3.47
C LEU A 121 -8.65 14.25 -2.18
N CYS A 122 -8.28 15.34 -1.53
CA CYS A 122 -7.76 15.29 -0.17
C CYS A 122 -8.93 15.32 0.83
N GLY A 123 -9.17 14.19 1.55
CA GLY A 123 -10.30 14.07 2.46
C GLY A 123 -10.35 12.77 3.25
N ASP A 124 -11.42 12.59 4.01
CA ASP A 124 -11.71 11.35 4.74
C ASP A 124 -12.23 10.28 3.77
N GLY A 125 -11.40 9.28 3.45
CA GLY A 125 -11.75 8.21 2.53
C GLY A 125 -12.92 7.32 3.00
N THR A 126 -13.22 7.28 4.30
CA THR A 126 -14.34 6.49 4.82
C THR A 126 -15.70 7.06 4.41
N LEU A 127 -15.73 8.32 3.98
CA LEU A 127 -16.92 9.00 3.45
C LEU A 127 -17.13 8.74 1.95
N GLY A 128 -16.10 8.19 1.27
CA GLY A 128 -16.09 8.03 -0.18
C GLY A 128 -16.07 9.36 -0.93
N TRP A 129 -16.73 9.38 -2.10
CA TRP A 129 -16.88 10.58 -2.92
C TRP A 129 -18.30 10.64 -3.52
N PRO A 130 -19.29 11.05 -2.73
CA PRO A 130 -20.71 10.95 -3.08
C PRO A 130 -21.10 11.66 -4.39
N GLU A 131 -20.39 12.76 -4.74
CA GLU A 131 -20.69 13.55 -5.94
C GLU A 131 -20.48 12.78 -7.23
N HIS A 132 -19.65 11.72 -7.20
CA HIS A 132 -19.33 10.88 -8.35
C HIS A 132 -19.93 9.48 -8.27
N ALA A 133 -20.68 9.18 -7.21
CA ALA A 133 -21.39 7.90 -7.07
C ALA A 133 -22.54 7.77 -8.10
N PRO A 134 -22.95 6.54 -8.48
CA PRO A 134 -22.42 5.27 -7.99
C PRO A 134 -21.11 4.84 -8.69
N PHE A 135 -20.34 3.96 -8.02
CA PHE A 135 -19.11 3.37 -8.54
C PHE A 135 -19.31 1.90 -8.87
N ASP A 136 -18.76 1.45 -10.00
CA ASP A 136 -18.79 0.05 -10.42
C ASP A 136 -17.81 -0.79 -9.60
N ALA A 137 -16.72 -0.17 -9.14
CA ALA A 137 -15.75 -0.81 -8.28
C ALA A 137 -15.20 0.16 -7.23
N ILE A 138 -14.88 -0.37 -6.04
CA ILE A 138 -14.24 0.38 -4.96
C ILE A 138 -13.03 -0.41 -4.45
N LEU A 139 -11.85 0.21 -4.47
CA LEU A 139 -10.61 -0.32 -3.91
C LEU A 139 -10.25 0.43 -2.62
N VAL A 140 -10.03 -0.29 -1.53
CA VAL A 140 -9.58 0.34 -0.28
C VAL A 140 -8.17 -0.15 0.08
N SER A 141 -7.20 0.75 0.02
CA SER A 141 -5.77 0.47 0.28
C SER A 141 -5.36 0.74 1.74
N ALA A 142 -6.32 0.67 2.66
CA ALA A 142 -6.13 0.79 4.10
C ALA A 142 -7.08 -0.16 4.83
N GLY A 143 -6.66 -0.71 5.98
CA GLY A 143 -7.46 -1.68 6.73
C GLY A 143 -8.38 -1.03 7.76
N GLY A 144 -9.68 -1.34 7.71
CA GLY A 144 -10.67 -0.86 8.67
C GLY A 144 -11.08 -1.92 9.70
N PRO A 145 -11.71 -1.51 10.83
CA PRO A 145 -12.29 -2.46 11.79
C PRO A 145 -13.52 -3.18 11.20
N GLU A 146 -14.19 -2.53 10.27
CA GLU A 146 -15.35 -3.02 9.51
C GLU A 146 -15.42 -2.32 8.16
N VAL A 147 -16.32 -2.77 7.29
CA VAL A 147 -16.57 -2.13 5.99
C VAL A 147 -17.34 -0.83 6.19
N PRO A 148 -16.82 0.36 5.80
CA PRO A 148 -17.54 1.61 5.95
C PRO A 148 -18.89 1.59 5.19
N ARG A 149 -19.96 1.86 5.89
CA ARG A 149 -21.32 1.82 5.33
C ARG A 149 -21.48 2.74 4.12
N LEU A 150 -20.91 3.93 4.18
CA LEU A 150 -21.02 4.92 3.10
C LEU A 150 -20.37 4.46 1.79
N LEU A 151 -19.33 3.62 1.86
CA LEU A 151 -18.74 3.02 0.66
C LEU A 151 -19.69 2.01 0.01
N LEU A 152 -20.38 1.18 0.82
CA LEU A 152 -21.39 0.24 0.30
C LEU A 152 -22.60 0.97 -0.30
N GLU A 153 -23.00 2.12 0.25
CA GLU A 153 -24.09 2.93 -0.29
C GLU A 153 -23.72 3.52 -1.66
N GLN A 154 -22.45 3.89 -1.86
CA GLN A 154 -21.93 4.43 -3.12
C GLN A 154 -21.57 3.36 -4.16
N LEU A 155 -21.60 2.08 -3.79
CA LEU A 155 -21.34 0.98 -4.72
C LEU A 155 -22.57 0.74 -5.61
N ALA A 156 -22.38 0.62 -6.92
CA ALA A 156 -23.41 0.28 -7.88
C ALA A 156 -23.98 -1.13 -7.63
N VAL A 157 -25.17 -1.40 -8.14
CA VAL A 157 -25.71 -2.77 -8.22
C VAL A 157 -24.84 -3.58 -9.18
N GLY A 158 -24.39 -4.77 -8.75
CA GLY A 158 -23.38 -5.57 -9.45
C GLY A 158 -21.95 -5.12 -9.19
N GLY A 159 -21.76 -4.00 -8.51
CA GLY A 159 -20.45 -3.45 -8.19
C GLY A 159 -19.68 -4.30 -7.18
N ARG A 160 -18.35 -4.13 -7.18
CA ARG A 160 -17.40 -4.90 -6.36
C ARG A 160 -16.59 -3.95 -5.48
N LEU A 161 -16.46 -4.27 -4.20
CA LEU A 161 -15.63 -3.55 -3.24
C LEU A 161 -14.58 -4.50 -2.68
N VAL A 162 -13.31 -4.09 -2.73
CA VAL A 162 -12.18 -4.86 -2.16
C VAL A 162 -11.55 -4.04 -1.03
N ILE A 163 -11.51 -4.63 0.18
CA ILE A 163 -11.10 -3.93 1.39
C ILE A 163 -10.43 -4.88 2.39
N PRO A 164 -9.31 -4.47 3.03
CA PRO A 164 -8.81 -5.15 4.22
C PRO A 164 -9.68 -4.83 5.45
N VAL A 165 -10.12 -5.88 6.17
CA VAL A 165 -10.94 -5.72 7.39
C VAL A 165 -10.34 -6.57 8.50
N GLY A 166 -10.27 -6.04 9.71
CA GLY A 166 -9.81 -6.78 10.88
C GLY A 166 -9.94 -5.98 12.16
N PRO A 167 -10.02 -6.67 13.32
CA PRO A 167 -10.22 -6.03 14.62
C PRO A 167 -9.02 -5.15 15.01
N ASP A 168 -7.85 -5.43 14.45
CA ASP A 168 -6.61 -4.69 14.65
C ASP A 168 -5.70 -4.76 13.41
N LEU A 169 -4.53 -4.08 13.46
CA LEU A 169 -3.58 -3.99 12.34
C LEU A 169 -2.78 -5.28 12.08
N ARG A 170 -2.91 -6.30 12.94
CA ARG A 170 -2.15 -7.55 12.85
C ARG A 170 -2.97 -8.69 12.26
N ASP A 171 -4.29 -8.63 12.41
CA ASP A 171 -5.25 -9.64 11.97
C ASP A 171 -6.24 -9.02 11.00
N GLN A 172 -5.83 -8.88 9.73
CA GLN A 172 -6.66 -8.34 8.66
C GLN A 172 -6.90 -9.40 7.59
N ARG A 173 -8.14 -9.47 7.12
CA ARG A 173 -8.56 -10.28 5.98
C ARG A 173 -8.91 -9.36 4.81
N LEU A 174 -8.40 -9.69 3.63
CA LEU A 174 -8.84 -9.02 2.41
C LEU A 174 -10.19 -9.59 1.99
N LEU A 175 -11.19 -8.74 1.95
CA LEU A 175 -12.55 -9.12 1.58
C LEU A 175 -12.90 -8.54 0.21
N ARG A 176 -13.58 -9.35 -0.62
CA ARG A 176 -14.33 -8.88 -1.79
C ARG A 176 -15.80 -8.92 -1.47
N LEU A 177 -16.48 -7.78 -1.65
CA LEU A 177 -17.91 -7.63 -1.49
C LEU A 177 -18.54 -7.37 -2.84
N THR A 178 -19.63 -8.08 -3.17
CA THR A 178 -20.39 -7.86 -4.41
C THR A 178 -21.83 -7.49 -4.07
N LYS A 179 -22.31 -6.36 -4.59
CA LYS A 179 -23.65 -5.86 -4.32
C LYS A 179 -24.66 -6.46 -5.32
N GLY A 180 -25.50 -7.34 -4.84
CA GLY A 180 -26.55 -7.98 -5.65
C GLY A 180 -27.69 -7.04 -6.04
N SER A 181 -28.47 -7.43 -7.04
CA SER A 181 -29.65 -6.67 -7.50
C SER A 181 -30.79 -6.63 -6.48
N ASP A 182 -30.80 -7.54 -5.51
CA ASP A 182 -31.73 -7.59 -4.39
C ASP A 182 -31.26 -6.75 -3.19
N GLY A 183 -30.14 -6.03 -3.33
CA GLY A 183 -29.52 -5.22 -2.30
C GLY A 183 -28.69 -6.01 -1.28
N LYS A 184 -28.62 -7.33 -1.40
CA LYS A 184 -27.73 -8.14 -0.57
C LYS A 184 -26.29 -7.99 -1.01
N VAL A 185 -25.39 -8.17 -0.05
CA VAL A 185 -23.96 -8.13 -0.28
C VAL A 185 -23.39 -9.54 -0.06
N GLU A 186 -22.82 -10.10 -1.10
CA GLU A 186 -22.03 -11.33 -1.01
C GLU A 186 -20.62 -10.98 -0.58
N VAL A 187 -20.04 -11.76 0.34
CA VAL A 187 -18.70 -11.54 0.88
C VAL A 187 -17.83 -12.76 0.61
N GLU A 188 -16.68 -12.53 -0.03
CA GLU A 188 -15.64 -13.52 -0.26
C GLU A 188 -14.37 -13.11 0.49
N ASP A 189 -13.75 -14.06 1.18
CA ASP A 189 -12.49 -13.89 1.88
C ASP A 189 -11.32 -14.31 0.97
N LEU A 190 -10.49 -13.35 0.59
CA LEU A 190 -9.34 -13.54 -0.32
C LEU A 190 -8.03 -13.88 0.42
N GLY A 191 -8.03 -13.89 1.75
CA GLY A 191 -6.87 -14.27 2.55
C GLY A 191 -6.37 -13.18 3.50
N GLY A 192 -5.34 -13.56 4.29
CA GLY A 192 -4.72 -12.66 5.26
C GLY A 192 -3.83 -11.61 4.59
N VAL A 193 -3.93 -10.37 5.03
CA VAL A 193 -3.14 -9.23 4.54
C VAL A 193 -2.69 -8.34 5.70
N ARG A 194 -1.85 -7.36 5.39
CA ARG A 194 -1.47 -6.31 6.36
C ARG A 194 -1.41 -4.97 5.66
N PHE A 195 -2.25 -4.06 6.10
CA PHE A 195 -2.34 -2.69 5.61
C PHE A 195 -2.20 -1.67 6.76
N VAL A 196 -1.86 -0.45 6.40
CA VAL A 196 -1.96 0.73 7.29
C VAL A 196 -3.42 0.93 7.71
N PRO A 197 -3.69 1.59 8.86
CA PRO A 197 -5.05 1.77 9.32
C PRO A 197 -5.85 2.71 8.41
N LEU A 198 -7.09 2.33 8.12
CA LEU A 198 -8.09 3.23 7.56
C LEU A 198 -8.59 4.15 8.67
N ILE A 199 -8.17 5.39 8.64
CA ILE A 199 -8.52 6.41 9.64
C ILE A 199 -9.61 7.31 9.09
N GLY A 200 -10.65 7.55 9.89
CA GLY A 200 -11.75 8.43 9.52
C GLY A 200 -13.02 8.11 10.28
N ALA A 201 -14.10 8.79 9.95
CA ALA A 201 -15.40 8.67 10.64
C ALA A 201 -15.97 7.24 10.60
N GLY A 202 -15.69 6.47 9.56
CA GLY A 202 -16.09 5.06 9.40
C GLY A 202 -14.93 4.06 9.52
N GLY A 203 -13.80 4.46 10.10
CA GLY A 203 -12.59 3.65 10.23
C GLY A 203 -12.10 3.57 11.68
N PHE A 204 -10.80 3.35 11.84
CA PHE A 204 -10.15 3.45 13.15
C PHE A 204 -10.04 4.92 13.59
N PRO A 205 -10.07 5.20 14.91
CA PRO A 205 -9.77 6.54 15.42
C PRO A 205 -8.30 6.92 15.21
N GLU A 206 -8.00 8.23 15.25
CA GLU A 206 -6.67 8.80 14.95
C GLU A 206 -5.54 8.20 15.82
N GLU A 207 -5.85 7.80 17.04
CA GLU A 207 -4.89 7.24 18.00
C GLU A 207 -4.34 5.87 17.55
N VAL A 208 -5.01 5.19 16.62
CA VAL A 208 -4.57 3.92 16.04
C VAL A 208 -3.57 4.14 14.90
N ALA A 209 -3.52 5.34 14.32
CA ALA A 209 -2.49 5.69 13.37
C ALA A 209 -1.13 5.42 14.02
N ALA A 210 -0.33 4.52 13.41
CA ALA A 210 1.02 4.27 13.90
C ALA A 210 1.73 5.63 14.04
N PRO A 211 2.45 5.87 15.15
CA PRO A 211 3.20 7.10 15.27
C PRO A 211 4.08 7.23 14.03
N THR A 212 3.88 8.30 13.27
CA THR A 212 4.79 8.67 12.18
C THR A 212 6.19 8.49 12.72
N PRO A 213 7.05 7.63 12.15
CA PRO A 213 8.38 7.45 12.68
C PRO A 213 8.96 8.86 12.78
N LYS A 214 9.19 9.34 14.02
CA LYS A 214 9.77 10.66 14.23
C LYS A 214 10.97 10.70 13.32
N ARG A 215 10.97 11.62 12.36
CA ARG A 215 12.08 11.85 11.44
C ARG A 215 13.32 11.84 12.32
N VAL A 216 14.06 10.74 12.28
CA VAL A 216 15.29 10.60 13.04
C VAL A 216 16.13 11.75 12.50
N ALA A 217 16.36 12.75 13.34
CA ALA A 217 17.21 13.86 12.98
C ALA A 217 18.46 13.20 12.40
N ARG A 218 18.84 13.59 11.17
CA ARG A 218 20.07 13.09 10.55
C ARG A 218 21.14 13.22 11.62
N PRO A 219 21.79 12.13 12.04
CA PRO A 219 22.82 12.24 13.04
C PRO A 219 23.82 13.27 12.53
N GLU A 220 24.16 14.24 13.35
CA GLU A 220 25.13 15.29 13.01
C GLU A 220 26.50 14.70 12.64
N GLN A 221 26.71 13.41 12.95
CA GLN A 221 27.90 12.63 12.60
C GLN A 221 27.61 11.64 11.45
N PRO A 222 28.56 11.40 10.55
CA PRO A 222 28.43 10.36 9.55
C PRO A 222 28.12 9.01 10.20
N VAL A 223 27.17 8.25 9.63
CA VAL A 223 26.76 6.93 10.13
C VAL A 223 27.98 6.01 10.35
N ALA A 224 28.97 6.09 9.48
CA ALA A 224 30.24 5.35 9.61
C ALA A 224 30.97 5.64 10.94
N HIS A 225 30.89 6.86 11.45
CA HIS A 225 31.51 7.23 12.72
C HIS A 225 30.75 6.67 13.92
N LEU A 226 29.42 6.71 13.87
CA LEU A 226 28.57 6.10 14.88
C LEU A 226 28.73 4.58 14.95
N ILE A 227 28.88 3.93 13.79
CA ILE A 227 29.15 2.48 13.72
C ILE A 227 30.54 2.20 14.32
N ALA A 228 31.57 2.97 13.96
CA ALA A 228 32.94 2.77 14.44
C ALA A 228 33.06 2.96 15.98
N GLU A 229 32.30 3.88 16.55
CA GLU A 229 32.25 4.09 18.02
C GLU A 229 31.43 3.03 18.77
N SER A 230 30.46 2.39 18.09
CA SER A 230 29.55 1.42 18.68
C SER A 230 29.94 -0.04 18.45
N CYS A 231 30.92 -0.31 17.59
CA CYS A 231 31.36 -1.65 17.26
C CYS A 231 32.64 -2.02 18.02
N GLU A 232 32.63 -3.13 18.73
CA GLU A 232 33.84 -3.77 19.24
C GLU A 232 34.48 -4.57 18.07
N PRO A 233 35.79 -4.40 17.80
CA PRO A 233 36.44 -5.17 16.73
C PRO A 233 36.54 -6.64 17.17
N ILE A 234 35.95 -7.52 16.34
CA ILE A 234 36.10 -8.97 16.51
C ILE A 234 37.40 -9.38 15.81
N ALA A 235 38.39 -9.75 16.60
CA ALA A 235 39.71 -10.17 16.10
C ALA A 235 39.70 -11.60 15.51
N ASP A 236 38.83 -12.46 16.01
CA ASP A 236 38.70 -13.86 15.60
C ASP A 236 37.28 -14.33 15.80
N ILE A 237 36.64 -14.84 14.74
CA ILE A 237 35.24 -15.25 14.76
C ILE A 237 35.03 -16.49 15.65
N ASP A 238 36.05 -17.33 15.80
CA ASP A 238 35.99 -18.55 16.63
C ASP A 238 36.06 -18.25 18.15
N GLN A 239 36.31 -16.99 18.51
CA GLN A 239 36.40 -16.53 19.89
C GLN A 239 35.25 -15.61 20.31
N VAL A 240 34.23 -15.46 19.45
CA VAL A 240 33.07 -14.61 19.76
C VAL A 240 32.23 -15.25 20.85
N ASP A 241 32.05 -14.54 21.93
CA ASP A 241 31.07 -14.91 22.96
C ASP A 241 29.66 -14.54 22.51
N LEU A 242 28.98 -15.52 21.91
CA LEU A 242 27.58 -15.35 21.45
C LEU A 242 26.62 -15.01 22.61
N GLY A 243 26.96 -15.37 23.86
CA GLY A 243 26.15 -15.02 25.02
C GLY A 243 26.10 -13.50 25.24
N SER A 244 27.28 -12.85 25.22
CA SER A 244 27.41 -11.40 25.37
C SER A 244 26.76 -10.66 24.19
N LEU A 245 26.84 -11.17 22.97
CA LEU A 245 26.16 -10.62 21.80
C LEU A 245 24.62 -10.70 21.96
N LEU A 246 24.09 -11.80 22.44
CA LEU A 246 22.66 -11.97 22.68
C LEU A 246 22.14 -11.06 23.82
N GLU A 247 22.94 -10.82 24.86
CA GLU A 247 22.61 -9.87 25.92
C GLU A 247 22.58 -8.42 25.41
N GLN A 248 23.49 -8.04 24.51
CA GLN A 248 23.50 -6.71 23.88
C GLN A 248 22.32 -6.51 22.92
N LEU A 249 21.85 -7.57 22.25
CA LEU A 249 20.69 -7.52 21.36
C LEU A 249 19.38 -7.31 22.12
N GLY A 250 19.29 -7.78 23.36
CA GLY A 250 18.13 -7.60 24.23
C GLY A 250 16.79 -7.77 23.54
N ASP A 251 15.90 -6.79 23.70
CA ASP A 251 14.56 -6.75 23.06
C ASP A 251 14.56 -6.15 21.65
N ALA A 252 15.69 -6.14 20.95
CA ALA A 252 15.76 -5.58 19.59
C ALA A 252 14.79 -6.31 18.63
N ARG A 253 13.93 -5.55 17.95
CA ARG A 253 12.94 -6.10 17.00
C ARG A 253 13.54 -6.48 15.66
N VAL A 254 14.68 -5.92 15.29
CA VAL A 254 15.38 -6.16 14.03
C VAL A 254 16.86 -6.20 14.29
N VAL A 255 17.49 -7.29 13.91
CA VAL A 255 18.96 -7.47 13.93
C VAL A 255 19.42 -7.68 12.50
N LEU A 256 20.28 -6.79 12.00
CA LEU A 256 20.91 -6.92 10.68
C LEU A 256 22.30 -7.50 10.88
N LEU A 257 22.50 -8.74 10.48
CA LEU A 257 23.81 -9.38 10.37
C LEU A 257 24.27 -9.25 8.93
N GLY A 258 25.34 -8.49 8.70
CA GLY A 258 25.93 -8.31 7.38
C GLY A 258 27.22 -9.11 7.25
N GLU A 259 27.42 -9.73 6.11
CA GLU A 259 28.68 -10.33 5.71
C GLU A 259 29.53 -9.27 5.00
N ALA A 260 30.75 -9.05 5.46
CA ALA A 260 31.72 -8.26 4.71
C ALA A 260 32.29 -9.15 3.61
N SER A 261 31.83 -8.97 2.37
CA SER A 261 32.47 -9.58 1.20
C SER A 261 33.84 -8.93 1.01
N HIS A 262 34.89 -9.70 1.16
CA HIS A 262 36.23 -9.32 0.72
C HIS A 262 36.27 -9.35 -0.81
N GLY A 263 36.41 -8.15 -1.43
CA GLY A 263 36.82 -8.03 -2.83
C GLY A 263 38.30 -8.25 -2.96
#